data_591879d92f9a3c9e027cf75d89296ed7
#
_entry.id   591879d92f9a3c9e027cf75d89296ed7
#
_cell.length_a   1.000
_cell.length_b   1.000
_cell.length_c   1.000
_cell.angle_alpha   90.00
_cell.angle_beta   90.00
_cell.angle_gamma   90.00
#
_symmetry.space_group_name_H-M   'P 1'
#
loop_
_entity.id
_entity.type
_entity.pdbx_description
1 polymer ?
#
loop_
_entity_poly.entity_id
_entity_poly.type
_entity_poly.pdbx_seq_one_letter_code
_entity_poly.pdbx_strand_id
1 'polypeptide(L)'
;MKKPKYLYHGSGKKIKVLEPRKPTDSDPMHSKKGVYATSLKKVALGMAAARSAKTSAFKNRKTHVINIIEGWPDLKATVYLHILDPKDFKQNHKDEYLSMKKVKPIKIEEHKVSDLKHLWRKSSKKELKEFLKDREAWRAPGDRKIKAIFFDF
;
A
#
# COMPACT_ATOMS: atom_id res chain seq x y z
N MET A 1 6.25 9.72 -20.37
CA MET A 1 4.95 9.44 -19.76
C MET A 1 4.52 10.57 -18.84
N LYS A 2 3.28 10.92 -18.90
CA LYS A 2 2.74 11.95 -18.01
C LYS A 2 2.62 11.39 -16.58
N LYS A 3 3.02 12.18 -15.60
CA LYS A 3 2.73 11.87 -14.20
C LYS A 3 1.22 11.91 -13.96
N PRO A 4 0.70 11.09 -13.04
CA PRO A 4 -0.69 11.20 -12.62
C PRO A 4 -0.96 12.58 -12.02
N LYS A 5 -2.21 12.99 -12.06
CA LYS A 5 -2.62 14.29 -11.51
C LYS A 5 -2.42 14.35 -9.99
N TYR A 6 -2.70 13.27 -9.30
CA TYR A 6 -2.52 13.14 -7.87
C TYR A 6 -1.90 11.81 -7.52
N LEU A 7 -1.24 11.77 -6.36
CA LEU A 7 -0.80 10.54 -5.73
C LEU A 7 -1.52 10.40 -4.39
N TYR A 8 -1.57 9.18 -3.86
CA TYR A 8 -2.35 8.87 -2.68
C TYR A 8 -1.54 8.07 -1.68
N HIS A 9 -1.71 8.41 -0.41
CA HIS A 9 -1.09 7.71 0.70
C HIS A 9 -2.14 7.50 1.79
N GLY A 10 -2.40 6.24 2.13
CA GLY A 10 -3.36 5.88 3.17
C GLY A 10 -2.67 5.68 4.52
N SER A 11 -3.35 6.08 5.60
CA SER A 11 -2.82 5.90 6.94
C SER A 11 -3.96 5.80 7.95
N GLY A 12 -3.69 5.17 9.09
CA GLY A 12 -4.60 5.18 10.24
C GLY A 12 -4.60 6.50 11.01
N LYS A 13 -3.71 7.41 10.66
CA LYS A 13 -3.57 8.71 11.31
C LYS A 13 -3.61 9.83 10.29
N LYS A 14 -4.13 10.97 10.72
CA LYS A 14 -4.10 12.20 9.94
C LYS A 14 -2.71 12.82 10.07
N ILE A 15 -1.96 12.87 8.97
CA ILE A 15 -0.57 13.31 8.96
C ILE A 15 -0.44 14.63 8.20
N LYS A 16 -0.04 15.69 8.89
CA LYS A 16 0.10 17.01 8.27
C LYS A 16 1.27 17.12 7.31
N VAL A 17 2.37 16.40 7.61
CA VAL A 17 3.56 16.36 6.77
C VAL A 17 4.07 14.93 6.75
N LEU A 18 4.08 14.33 5.57
CA LEU A 18 4.63 12.99 5.38
C LEU A 18 6.15 13.07 5.31
N GLU A 19 6.82 12.29 6.15
CA GLU A 19 8.27 12.25 6.22
C GLU A 19 8.82 10.99 5.59
N PRO A 20 9.98 11.07 4.90
CA PRO A 20 10.62 9.90 4.34
C PRO A 20 10.92 8.85 5.40
N ARG A 21 10.49 7.61 5.15
CA ARG A 21 10.68 6.47 6.05
C ARG A 21 11.17 5.27 5.27
N LYS A 22 11.89 4.38 5.96
CA LYS A 22 12.20 3.08 5.43
C LYS A 22 10.97 2.17 5.62
N PRO A 23 10.49 1.51 4.55
CA PRO A 23 9.35 0.60 4.69
C PRO A 23 9.65 -0.57 5.62
N THR A 24 8.60 -1.08 6.25
CA THR A 24 8.68 -2.24 7.15
C THR A 24 8.31 -3.56 6.46
N ASP A 25 7.87 -3.48 5.21
CA ASP A 25 7.51 -4.67 4.45
C ASP A 25 8.75 -5.42 3.94
N SER A 26 8.52 -6.62 3.40
CA SER A 26 9.60 -7.49 2.92
C SER A 26 9.83 -7.38 1.40
N ASP A 27 9.17 -6.43 0.74
CA ASP A 27 9.29 -6.26 -0.70
C ASP A 27 10.65 -5.65 -1.07
N PRO A 28 11.48 -6.32 -1.88
CA PRO A 28 12.76 -5.75 -2.30
C PRO A 28 12.65 -4.41 -3.03
N MET A 29 11.50 -4.12 -3.63
CA MET A 29 11.25 -2.84 -4.30
C MET A 29 11.10 -1.69 -3.32
N HIS A 30 10.84 -1.97 -2.04
CA HIS A 30 10.69 -0.99 -0.98
C HIS A 30 11.95 -0.89 -0.11
N SER A 31 13.12 -0.87 -0.72
CA SER A 31 14.39 -0.80 0.02
C SER A 31 14.84 0.62 0.36
N LYS A 32 14.29 1.62 -0.30
CA LYS A 32 14.71 3.01 -0.15
C LYS A 32 13.90 3.74 0.91
N LYS A 33 14.57 4.62 1.65
CA LYS A 33 13.90 5.55 2.56
C LYS A 33 13.19 6.62 1.74
N GLY A 34 11.90 6.82 1.99
CA GLY A 34 11.15 7.83 1.27
C GLY A 34 9.69 7.89 1.68
N VAL A 35 8.95 8.78 1.05
CA VAL A 35 7.49 8.82 1.12
C VAL A 35 6.96 8.01 -0.05
N TYR A 36 6.29 6.91 0.25
CA TYR A 36 5.70 6.04 -0.76
C TYR A 36 4.25 6.42 -0.99
N ALA A 37 3.86 6.45 -2.26
CA ALA A 37 2.49 6.78 -2.66
C ALA A 37 2.11 5.98 -3.89
N THR A 38 0.83 5.88 -4.15
CA THR A 38 0.31 5.19 -5.32
C THR A 38 -0.56 6.12 -6.15
N SER A 39 -0.60 5.90 -7.46
CA SER A 39 -1.52 6.59 -8.36
C SER A 39 -2.95 6.04 -8.27
N LEU A 40 -3.14 4.90 -7.60
CA LEU A 40 -4.42 4.21 -7.49
C LEU A 40 -5.09 4.50 -6.16
N LYS A 41 -6.08 5.37 -6.17
CA LYS A 41 -6.83 5.76 -4.96
C LYS A 41 -7.40 4.55 -4.22
N LYS A 42 -7.98 3.60 -4.95
CA LYS A 42 -8.55 2.38 -4.36
C LYS A 42 -7.51 1.55 -3.60
N VAL A 43 -6.29 1.48 -4.13
CA VAL A 43 -5.20 0.74 -3.49
C VAL A 43 -4.81 1.41 -2.19
N ALA A 44 -4.63 2.73 -2.18
CA ALA A 44 -4.27 3.46 -0.96
C ALA A 44 -5.33 3.28 0.14
N LEU A 45 -6.61 3.37 -0.22
CA LEU A 45 -7.73 3.17 0.71
C LEU A 45 -7.81 1.73 1.20
N GLY A 46 -7.71 0.76 0.30
CA GLY A 46 -7.75 -0.66 0.65
C GLY A 46 -6.60 -1.06 1.57
N MET A 47 -5.42 -0.54 1.30
CA MET A 47 -4.24 -0.77 2.14
C MET A 47 -4.41 -0.18 3.54
N ALA A 48 -4.89 1.06 3.62
CA ALA A 48 -5.16 1.70 4.90
C ALA A 48 -6.20 0.91 5.70
N ALA A 49 -7.27 0.46 5.06
CA ALA A 49 -8.30 -0.37 5.68
C ALA A 49 -7.71 -1.68 6.21
N ALA A 50 -6.90 -2.36 5.42
CA ALA A 50 -6.27 -3.61 5.83
C ALA A 50 -5.35 -3.40 7.04
N ARG A 51 -4.64 -2.27 7.09
CA ARG A 51 -3.74 -1.93 8.21
C ARG A 51 -4.45 -1.42 9.46
N SER A 52 -5.77 -1.26 9.42
CA SER A 52 -6.56 -0.86 10.59
C SER A 52 -6.55 -1.92 11.69
N ALA A 53 -6.17 -3.15 11.36
CA ALA A 53 -5.99 -4.24 12.29
C ALA A 53 -4.74 -5.04 11.89
N LYS A 54 -4.34 -5.98 12.73
CA LYS A 54 -3.20 -6.84 12.42
C LYS A 54 -3.62 -7.85 11.35
N THR A 55 -3.19 -7.61 10.13
CA THR A 55 -3.50 -8.46 8.98
C THR A 55 -2.25 -8.83 8.20
N SER A 56 -2.35 -9.94 7.46
CA SER A 56 -1.43 -10.27 6.38
C SER A 56 -2.21 -10.16 5.08
N ALA A 57 -1.73 -9.37 4.15
CA ALA A 57 -2.46 -9.08 2.93
C ALA A 57 -1.54 -8.68 1.78
N PHE A 58 -2.07 -8.71 0.58
CA PHE A 58 -1.34 -8.26 -0.59
C PHE A 58 -2.29 -7.59 -1.61
N LYS A 59 -1.72 -6.73 -2.43
CA LYS A 59 -2.46 -6.11 -3.53
C LYS A 59 -2.56 -7.10 -4.70
N ASN A 60 -3.78 -7.38 -5.14
CA ASN A 60 -3.99 -8.18 -6.35
C ASN A 60 -3.69 -7.29 -7.56
N ARG A 61 -2.68 -7.65 -8.35
CA ARG A 61 -2.22 -6.85 -9.47
C ARG A 61 -3.20 -6.80 -10.65
N LYS A 62 -4.09 -7.78 -10.74
CA LYS A 62 -5.09 -7.83 -11.80
C LYS A 62 -6.33 -7.01 -11.46
N THR A 63 -6.79 -7.09 -10.23
CA THR A 63 -8.04 -6.46 -9.79
C THR A 63 -7.85 -5.19 -9.00
N HIS A 64 -6.64 -4.95 -8.46
CA HIS A 64 -6.29 -3.89 -7.53
C HIS A 64 -7.05 -3.97 -6.19
N VAL A 65 -7.70 -5.09 -5.92
CA VAL A 65 -8.33 -5.38 -4.64
C VAL A 65 -7.27 -5.89 -3.67
N ILE A 66 -7.42 -5.57 -2.40
CA ILE A 66 -6.53 -6.09 -1.37
C ILE A 66 -7.01 -7.48 -0.96
N ASN A 67 -6.14 -8.46 -1.13
CA ASN A 67 -6.43 -9.84 -0.76
C ASN A 67 -5.94 -10.09 0.66
N ILE A 68 -6.85 -10.46 1.55
CA ILE A 68 -6.54 -10.71 2.97
C ILE A 68 -6.21 -12.20 3.16
N ILE A 69 -5.03 -12.46 3.71
CA ILE A 69 -4.56 -13.83 3.99
C ILE A 69 -4.92 -14.21 5.40
N GLU A 70 -4.55 -13.37 6.37
CA GLU A 70 -4.82 -13.57 7.79
C GLU A 70 -5.34 -12.28 8.40
N GLY A 71 -6.19 -12.43 9.43
CA GLY A 71 -6.81 -11.30 10.09
C GLY A 71 -7.94 -10.71 9.26
N TRP A 72 -8.45 -9.60 9.72
CA TRP A 72 -9.52 -8.88 9.02
C TRP A 72 -9.45 -7.39 9.38
N PRO A 73 -9.79 -6.49 8.45
CA PRO A 73 -9.84 -5.06 8.76
C PRO A 73 -10.78 -4.74 9.91
N ASP A 74 -10.44 -3.74 10.69
CA ASP A 74 -11.29 -3.27 11.79
C ASP A 74 -12.40 -2.36 11.23
N LEU A 75 -13.62 -2.89 11.15
CA LEU A 75 -14.75 -2.18 10.59
C LEU A 75 -15.17 -0.94 11.39
N LYS A 76 -14.69 -0.80 12.62
CA LYS A 76 -14.96 0.36 13.48
C LYS A 76 -13.91 1.45 13.34
N ALA A 77 -12.81 1.16 12.68
CA ALA A 77 -11.71 2.11 12.53
C ALA A 77 -12.01 3.17 11.48
N THR A 78 -11.30 4.28 11.60
CA THR A 78 -11.26 5.36 10.63
C THR A 78 -9.87 5.41 10.01
N VAL A 79 -9.79 5.64 8.72
CA VAL A 79 -8.53 5.80 8.01
C VAL A 79 -8.52 7.11 7.25
N TYR A 80 -7.34 7.57 6.88
CA TYR A 80 -7.14 8.86 6.25
C TYR A 80 -6.44 8.69 4.93
N LEU A 81 -6.97 9.32 3.89
CA LEU A 81 -6.37 9.36 2.57
C LEU A 81 -5.70 10.71 2.37
N HIS A 82 -4.40 10.69 2.19
CA HIS A 82 -3.60 11.87 1.92
C HIS A 82 -3.45 12.02 0.42
N ILE A 83 -3.95 13.13 -0.12
CA ILE A 83 -3.88 13.44 -1.55
C ILE A 83 -2.68 14.34 -1.78
N LEU A 84 -1.79 13.93 -2.67
CA LEU A 84 -0.46 14.52 -2.83
C LEU A 84 -0.25 15.05 -4.24
N ASP A 85 0.52 16.14 -4.33
CA ASP A 85 1.03 16.63 -5.61
C ASP A 85 2.20 15.73 -6.04
N PRO A 86 2.20 15.22 -7.28
CA PRO A 86 3.24 14.29 -7.73
C PRO A 86 4.58 14.93 -8.09
N LYS A 87 4.73 16.25 -8.01
CA LYS A 87 5.91 16.96 -8.54
C LYS A 87 7.27 16.46 -8.04
N ASP A 88 7.38 16.11 -6.75
CA ASP A 88 8.64 15.66 -6.15
C ASP A 88 8.75 14.14 -6.10
N PHE A 89 7.86 13.44 -6.79
CA PHE A 89 7.85 12.00 -6.81
C PHE A 89 8.45 11.44 -8.09
N LYS A 90 9.15 10.33 -7.96
CA LYS A 90 9.63 9.53 -9.08
C LYS A 90 8.95 8.17 -9.06
N GLN A 91 8.64 7.65 -10.23
CA GLN A 91 8.06 6.31 -10.34
C GLN A 91 9.08 5.29 -9.83
N ASN A 92 8.65 4.49 -8.87
CA ASN A 92 9.47 3.41 -8.29
C ASN A 92 9.13 2.06 -8.92
N HIS A 93 7.84 1.80 -9.14
CA HIS A 93 7.35 0.55 -9.71
C HIS A 93 5.91 0.75 -10.15
N LYS A 94 5.58 0.45 -11.41
CA LYS A 94 4.21 0.59 -11.95
C LYS A 94 3.44 1.79 -11.41
N ASP A 95 2.50 1.54 -10.49
CA ASP A 95 1.63 2.56 -9.90
C ASP A 95 2.18 3.16 -8.61
N GLU A 96 3.39 2.77 -8.23
CA GLU A 96 4.04 3.23 -7.01
C GLU A 96 5.04 4.34 -7.30
N TYR A 97 5.04 5.34 -6.46
CA TYR A 97 5.89 6.51 -6.56
C TYR A 97 6.58 6.78 -5.24
N LEU A 98 7.75 7.39 -5.31
CA LEU A 98 8.62 7.63 -4.17
C LEU A 98 9.14 9.06 -4.18
N SER A 99 9.02 9.76 -3.05
CA SER A 99 9.65 11.05 -2.82
C SER A 99 10.70 10.92 -1.72
N MET A 100 11.87 11.47 -1.96
CA MET A 100 12.94 11.54 -0.96
C MET A 100 12.78 12.77 -0.06
N LYS A 101 11.84 13.65 -0.37
CA LYS A 101 11.55 14.87 0.37
C LYS A 101 10.31 14.72 1.21
N LYS A 102 10.18 15.57 2.24
CA LYS A 102 8.93 15.71 2.99
C LYS A 102 7.83 16.17 2.05
N VAL A 103 6.62 15.66 2.26
CA VAL A 103 5.46 15.97 1.42
C VAL A 103 4.31 16.47 2.27
N LYS A 104 3.84 17.67 1.96
CA LYS A 104 2.64 18.21 2.59
C LYS A 104 1.44 17.84 1.74
N PRO A 105 0.43 17.12 2.29
CA PRO A 105 -0.76 16.78 1.52
C PRO A 105 -1.51 18.02 1.04
N ILE A 106 -2.06 17.94 -0.16
CA ILE A 106 -2.98 18.97 -0.70
C ILE A 106 -4.30 18.90 0.07
N LYS A 107 -4.75 17.69 0.36
CA LYS A 107 -6.02 17.41 1.02
C LYS A 107 -5.91 16.11 1.79
N ILE A 108 -6.66 15.99 2.87
CA ILE A 108 -6.76 14.74 3.64
C ILE A 108 -8.25 14.41 3.75
N GLU A 109 -8.61 13.21 3.27
CA GLU A 109 -9.97 12.68 3.38
C GLU A 109 -10.05 11.67 4.51
N GLU A 110 -11.15 11.70 5.24
CA GLU A 110 -11.44 10.75 6.29
C GLU A 110 -12.42 9.70 5.77
N HIS A 111 -12.15 8.43 6.02
CA HIS A 111 -13.01 7.33 5.59
C HIS A 111 -13.22 6.33 6.70
N LYS A 112 -14.44 5.84 6.86
CA LYS A 112 -14.72 4.72 7.75
C LYS A 112 -14.36 3.42 7.04
N VAL A 113 -13.67 2.53 7.74
CA VAL A 113 -13.30 1.24 7.15
C VAL A 113 -14.53 0.47 6.68
N SER A 114 -15.63 0.55 7.44
CA SER A 114 -16.91 -0.10 7.06
C SER A 114 -17.43 0.34 5.69
N ASP A 115 -17.08 1.52 5.21
CA ASP A 115 -17.52 2.03 3.91
C ASP A 115 -16.59 1.55 2.76
N LEU A 116 -15.52 0.85 3.09
CA LEU A 116 -14.49 0.46 2.14
C LEU A 116 -14.48 -1.05 1.85
N LYS A 117 -15.51 -1.78 2.24
CA LYS A 117 -15.56 -3.24 2.14
C LYS A 117 -15.34 -3.78 0.73
N HIS A 118 -15.69 -3.01 -0.28
CA HIS A 118 -15.50 -3.39 -1.68
C HIS A 118 -14.03 -3.36 -2.14
N LEU A 119 -13.13 -2.83 -1.31
CA LEU A 119 -11.72 -2.68 -1.65
C LEU A 119 -10.84 -3.83 -1.19
N TRP A 120 -11.39 -4.76 -0.40
CA TRP A 120 -10.66 -5.95 0.01
C TRP A 120 -11.58 -7.17 0.01
N ARG A 121 -10.95 -8.33 0.00
CA ARG A 121 -11.64 -9.60 0.16
C ARG A 121 -10.67 -10.66 0.65
N LYS A 122 -11.19 -11.77 1.15
CA LYS A 122 -10.34 -12.89 1.53
C LYS A 122 -9.65 -13.46 0.29
N SER A 123 -8.36 -13.72 0.40
CA SER A 123 -7.59 -14.33 -0.69
C SER A 123 -8.01 -15.78 -0.88
N SER A 124 -8.15 -16.20 -2.15
CA SER A 124 -8.26 -17.61 -2.46
C SER A 124 -6.87 -18.26 -2.37
N LYS A 125 -6.84 -19.59 -2.25
CA LYS A 125 -5.59 -20.35 -2.27
C LYS A 125 -4.83 -20.14 -3.58
N LYS A 126 -5.54 -20.08 -4.68
CA LYS A 126 -4.97 -19.84 -6.00
C LYS A 126 -4.30 -18.47 -6.10
N GLU A 127 -5.00 -17.44 -5.62
CA GLU A 127 -4.47 -16.07 -5.62
C GLU A 127 -3.21 -15.94 -4.77
N LEU A 128 -3.23 -16.56 -3.60
CA LEU A 128 -2.07 -16.57 -2.71
C LEU A 128 -0.88 -17.27 -3.36
N LYS A 129 -1.11 -18.41 -4.00
CA LYS A 129 -0.08 -19.16 -4.69
C LYS A 129 0.56 -18.35 -5.83
N GLU A 130 -0.27 -17.67 -6.61
CA GLU A 130 0.20 -16.80 -7.69
C GLU A 130 1.03 -15.64 -7.14
N PHE A 131 0.58 -15.02 -6.07
CA PHE A 131 1.30 -13.92 -5.43
C PHE A 131 2.67 -14.37 -4.92
N LEU A 132 2.73 -15.50 -4.20
CA LEU A 132 3.99 -16.02 -3.66
C LEU A 132 4.98 -16.38 -4.77
N LYS A 133 4.50 -16.90 -5.88
CA LYS A 133 5.31 -17.20 -7.06
C LYS A 133 5.93 -15.94 -7.65
N ASP A 134 5.16 -14.87 -7.79
CA ASP A 134 5.65 -13.59 -8.26
C ASP A 134 6.70 -13.00 -7.32
N ARG A 135 6.47 -13.10 -6.02
CA ARG A 135 7.42 -12.60 -5.03
C ARG A 135 8.73 -13.36 -5.03
N GLU A 136 8.70 -14.65 -5.29
CA GLU A 136 9.91 -15.45 -5.41
C GLU A 136 10.83 -14.94 -6.53
N ALA A 137 10.25 -14.46 -7.62
CA ALA A 137 11.00 -13.87 -8.71
C ALA A 137 11.73 -12.59 -8.32
N TRP A 138 11.30 -11.92 -7.25
CA TRP A 138 11.89 -10.66 -6.77
C TRP A 138 12.84 -10.84 -5.60
N ARG A 139 12.94 -12.03 -5.05
CA ARG A 139 13.74 -12.28 -3.84
C ARG A 139 15.22 -12.19 -4.15
N ALA A 140 15.94 -11.55 -3.24
CA ALA A 140 17.38 -11.58 -3.26
C ALA A 140 17.89 -13.01 -3.00
N PRO A 141 19.02 -13.41 -3.58
CA PRO A 141 19.63 -14.70 -3.27
C PRO A 141 19.83 -14.87 -1.76
N GLY A 142 19.42 -16.00 -1.21
CA GLY A 142 19.50 -16.28 0.22
C GLY A 142 18.27 -15.92 1.03
N ASP A 143 17.35 -15.19 0.48
CA ASP A 143 16.09 -14.86 1.13
C ASP A 143 15.13 -16.05 0.98
N ARG A 144 14.98 -16.87 2.01
CA ARG A 144 14.34 -18.18 1.90
C ARG A 144 12.93 -18.27 2.44
N LYS A 145 12.51 -17.33 3.28
CA LYS A 145 11.21 -17.41 3.93
C LYS A 145 10.55 -16.05 3.99
N ILE A 146 9.31 -16.02 3.57
CA ILE A 146 8.44 -14.90 3.84
C ILE A 146 7.76 -15.23 5.17
N LYS A 147 8.28 -14.67 6.26
CA LYS A 147 7.73 -14.88 7.60
C LYS A 147 6.47 -14.08 7.82
N ALA A 148 6.38 -12.96 7.17
CA ALA A 148 5.22 -12.11 7.20
C ALA A 148 5.02 -11.55 5.80
N ILE A 149 3.77 -11.43 5.40
CA ILE A 149 3.40 -10.87 4.12
C ILE A 149 2.89 -9.47 4.38
N PHE A 150 3.55 -8.50 3.78
CA PHE A 150 3.25 -7.09 3.98
C PHE A 150 2.61 -6.50 2.73
N PHE A 151 2.14 -5.29 2.89
CA PHE A 151 1.52 -4.57 1.81
C PHE A 151 2.55 -4.15 0.78
N ASP A 152 2.10 -4.23 -0.41
CA ASP A 152 2.84 -4.05 -1.62
C ASP A 152 2.14 -2.93 -2.41
N PHE A 153 2.46 -1.71 -2.13
CA PHE A 153 1.84 -0.62 -2.88
C PHE A 153 2.82 0.33 -3.49
#